data_c17c0e19ece0f5364035eb19c5e4b989
#
_entry.id   c17c0e19ece0f5364035eb19c5e4b989
#
_cell.length_a   1.000
_cell.length_b   1.000
_cell.length_c   1.000
_cell.angle_alpha   90.00
_cell.angle_beta   90.00
_cell.angle_gamma   90.00
#
_symmetry.space_group_name_H-M   'P 1'
#
loop_
_entity.id
_entity.type
_entity.pdbx_description
1 polymer ?
#
loop_
_entity_poly.entity_id
_entity_poly.type
_entity_poly.pdbx_seq_one_letter_code
_entity_poly.pdbx_strand_id
1 'polypeptide(L)'
;IAGEPYGSFDKYQEIIDRIPGKDRISMNLKYIKDSEVTDYFSAADVAVLPYRSATQSGISSVSYHFEVPMIVTDVGGLKETIGDRGTGLVASEGTPEAIKDEIVKYFEDPSIRQNCISNIRLEKERLSWKTFAHKLTEFIGQL
;
A
#
# COMPACT_ATOMS: atom_id res chain seq x y z
N ILE A 1 -6.51 -10.21 -5.17
CA ILE A 1 -5.48 -9.76 -6.13
C ILE A 1 -6.21 -9.01 -7.23
N ALA A 2 -5.81 -7.76 -7.49
CA ALA A 2 -6.44 -6.91 -8.49
C ALA A 2 -5.37 -6.21 -9.34
N GLY A 3 -5.53 -6.23 -10.66
CA GLY A 3 -4.62 -5.61 -11.62
C GLY A 3 -4.33 -6.49 -12.82
N GLU A 4 -3.87 -5.86 -13.89
CA GLU A 4 -3.51 -6.55 -15.12
C GLU A 4 -2.10 -7.14 -15.01
N PRO A 5 -1.92 -8.45 -15.26
CA PRO A 5 -0.60 -9.06 -15.23
C PRO A 5 0.22 -8.66 -16.46
N TYR A 6 1.51 -8.35 -16.25
CA TYR A 6 2.46 -8.22 -17.35
C TYR A 6 2.94 -9.61 -17.79
N GLY A 7 2.45 -10.08 -18.92
CA GLY A 7 2.76 -11.40 -19.47
C GLY A 7 1.88 -12.52 -18.90
N SER A 8 2.37 -13.78 -19.00
CA SER A 8 1.59 -14.94 -18.55
C SER A 8 1.47 -15.00 -17.03
N PHE A 9 0.28 -15.27 -16.54
CA PHE A 9 -0.05 -15.49 -15.14
C PHE A 9 0.04 -16.98 -14.72
N ASP A 10 0.27 -17.88 -15.66
CA ASP A 10 0.16 -19.34 -15.48
C ASP A 10 0.97 -19.87 -14.28
N LYS A 11 2.20 -19.39 -14.12
CA LYS A 11 3.06 -19.78 -12.98
C LYS A 11 2.45 -19.45 -11.63
N TYR A 12 1.79 -18.31 -11.54
CA TYR A 12 1.13 -17.87 -10.31
C TYR A 12 -0.17 -18.63 -10.08
N GLN A 13 -0.90 -18.94 -11.16
CA GLN A 13 -2.09 -19.78 -11.11
C GLN A 13 -1.77 -21.17 -10.58
N GLU A 14 -0.70 -21.81 -11.05
CA GLU A 14 -0.24 -23.09 -10.55
C GLU A 14 0.08 -23.09 -9.04
N ILE A 15 0.67 -21.99 -8.54
CA ILE A 15 0.94 -21.84 -7.12
C ILE A 15 -0.38 -21.72 -6.35
N ILE A 16 -1.28 -20.86 -6.80
CA ILE A 16 -2.58 -20.63 -6.15
C ILE A 16 -3.40 -21.91 -6.11
N ASP A 17 -3.38 -22.69 -7.17
CA ASP A 17 -4.15 -23.95 -7.25
C ASP A 17 -3.71 -25.00 -6.24
N ARG A 18 -2.49 -24.91 -5.74
CA ARG A 18 -1.91 -25.80 -4.71
C ARG A 18 -2.13 -25.31 -3.29
N ILE A 19 -2.59 -24.07 -3.09
CA ILE A 19 -2.75 -23.49 -1.76
C ILE A 19 -4.03 -24.03 -1.10
N PRO A 20 -3.96 -24.58 0.11
CA PRO A 20 -5.14 -24.88 0.90
C PRO A 20 -5.95 -23.60 1.17
N GLY A 21 -7.25 -23.62 0.88
CA GLY A 21 -8.12 -22.44 1.05
C GLY A 21 -8.02 -21.40 -0.09
N LYS A 22 -7.63 -21.84 -1.29
CA LYS A 22 -7.61 -21.01 -2.50
C LYS A 22 -8.95 -20.34 -2.84
N ASP A 23 -10.04 -20.93 -2.38
CA ASP A 23 -11.40 -20.39 -2.47
C ASP A 23 -11.58 -19.04 -1.75
N ARG A 24 -10.67 -18.70 -0.85
CA ARG A 24 -10.59 -17.38 -0.19
C ARG A 24 -9.74 -16.36 -0.94
N ILE A 25 -9.11 -16.75 -2.05
CA ILE A 25 -8.32 -15.85 -2.88
C ILE A 25 -9.20 -15.34 -4.02
N SER A 26 -9.59 -14.07 -3.95
CA SER A 26 -10.30 -13.39 -5.05
C SER A 26 -9.28 -12.76 -6.00
N MET A 27 -9.44 -13.04 -7.29
CA MET A 27 -8.56 -12.51 -8.33
C MET A 27 -9.35 -11.74 -9.39
N ASN A 28 -8.89 -10.56 -9.71
CA ASN A 28 -9.41 -9.75 -10.82
C ASN A 28 -8.25 -9.33 -11.72
N LEU A 29 -7.89 -10.20 -12.66
CA LEU A 29 -6.71 -10.09 -13.52
C LEU A 29 -7.02 -9.30 -14.79
N LYS A 30 -7.49 -8.08 -14.61
CA LYS A 30 -7.77 -7.11 -15.69
C LYS A 30 -7.34 -5.71 -15.27
N TYR A 31 -7.34 -4.79 -16.20
CA TYR A 31 -7.24 -3.37 -15.88
C TYR A 31 -8.38 -2.96 -14.94
N ILE A 32 -8.02 -2.38 -13.80
CA ILE A 32 -8.97 -1.88 -12.81
C ILE A 32 -9.30 -0.43 -13.17
N LYS A 33 -10.56 -0.18 -13.47
CA LYS A 33 -11.03 1.19 -13.78
C LYS A 33 -11.07 2.04 -12.53
N ASP A 34 -10.88 3.34 -12.66
CA ASP A 34 -10.93 4.28 -11.53
C ASP A 34 -12.22 4.17 -10.72
N SER A 35 -13.35 3.88 -11.38
CA SER A 35 -14.64 3.66 -10.71
C SER A 35 -14.68 2.39 -9.85
N GLU A 36 -13.83 1.39 -10.12
CA GLU A 36 -13.74 0.14 -9.38
C GLU A 36 -12.74 0.25 -8.19
N VAL A 37 -11.81 1.21 -8.23
CA VAL A 37 -10.78 1.41 -7.19
C VAL A 37 -11.41 1.62 -5.83
N THR A 38 -12.49 2.39 -5.76
CA THR A 38 -13.25 2.65 -4.54
C THR A 38 -13.72 1.37 -3.86
N ASP A 39 -14.22 0.40 -4.62
CA ASP A 39 -14.74 -0.85 -4.07
C ASP A 39 -13.62 -1.68 -3.42
N TYR A 40 -12.46 -1.77 -4.10
CA TYR A 40 -11.31 -2.50 -3.57
C TYR A 40 -10.75 -1.89 -2.29
N PHE A 41 -10.53 -0.57 -2.29
CA PHE A 41 -9.92 0.09 -1.14
C PHE A 41 -10.89 0.27 0.03
N SER A 42 -12.18 0.44 -0.23
CA SER A 42 -13.19 0.49 0.83
C SER A 42 -13.39 -0.86 1.53
N ALA A 43 -13.11 -1.95 0.86
CA ALA A 43 -13.19 -3.31 1.41
C ALA A 43 -11.87 -3.80 2.04
N ALA A 44 -10.76 -3.08 1.84
CA ALA A 44 -9.45 -3.53 2.26
C ALA A 44 -9.15 -3.11 3.71
N ASP A 45 -8.62 -4.05 4.49
CA ASP A 45 -8.00 -3.76 5.79
C ASP A 45 -6.55 -3.29 5.67
N VAL A 46 -5.85 -3.77 4.64
CA VAL A 46 -4.45 -3.46 4.35
C VAL A 46 -4.16 -3.70 2.86
N ALA A 47 -3.29 -2.88 2.28
CA ALA A 47 -2.77 -3.09 0.94
C ALA A 47 -1.36 -3.67 1.01
N VAL A 48 -1.12 -4.80 0.34
CA VAL A 48 0.20 -5.44 0.31
C VAL A 48 0.85 -5.21 -1.05
N LEU A 49 2.01 -4.57 -1.07
CA LEU A 49 2.76 -4.19 -2.27
C LEU A 49 4.15 -4.84 -2.26
N PRO A 50 4.26 -6.12 -2.68
CA PRO A 50 5.49 -6.89 -2.61
C PRO A 50 6.40 -6.58 -3.81
N TYR A 51 6.78 -5.33 -3.98
CA TYR A 51 7.60 -4.91 -5.11
C TYR A 51 9.02 -5.46 -5.02
N ARG A 52 9.57 -5.87 -6.17
CA ARG A 52 10.99 -6.24 -6.30
C ARG A 52 11.87 -5.04 -6.61
N SER A 53 11.30 -4.05 -7.25
CA SER A 53 11.91 -2.75 -7.50
C SER A 53 10.83 -1.71 -7.69
N ALA A 54 11.04 -0.53 -7.17
CA ALA A 54 10.17 0.62 -7.36
C ALA A 54 10.98 1.89 -7.10
N THR A 55 10.60 2.98 -7.73
CA THR A 55 11.05 4.33 -7.34
C THR A 55 10.06 4.94 -6.36
N GLN A 56 8.81 5.00 -6.78
CA GLN A 56 7.66 5.43 -5.99
C GLN A 56 6.44 4.60 -6.42
N SER A 57 5.37 4.66 -5.66
CA SER A 57 4.13 3.98 -5.99
C SER A 57 2.93 4.93 -5.98
N GLY A 58 2.23 5.06 -7.11
CA GLY A 58 0.96 5.78 -7.17
C GLY A 58 -0.12 5.17 -6.27
N ILE A 59 -0.02 3.86 -5.99
CA ILE A 59 -0.93 3.16 -5.07
C ILE A 59 -0.85 3.72 -3.65
N SER A 60 0.30 4.24 -3.21
CA SER A 60 0.41 4.85 -1.88
C SER A 60 -0.49 6.07 -1.71
N SER A 61 -0.61 6.92 -2.72
CA SER A 61 -1.54 8.07 -2.68
C SER A 61 -3.00 7.63 -2.64
N VAL A 62 -3.35 6.58 -3.39
CA VAL A 62 -4.70 5.98 -3.36
C VAL A 62 -4.98 5.38 -1.99
N SER A 63 -4.04 4.61 -1.45
CA SER A 63 -4.15 4.00 -0.12
C SER A 63 -4.36 5.05 0.97
N TYR A 64 -3.62 6.15 0.92
CA TYR A 64 -3.81 7.29 1.83
C TYR A 64 -5.20 7.92 1.69
N HIS A 65 -5.70 8.08 0.45
CA HIS A 65 -7.05 8.62 0.23
C HIS A 65 -8.11 7.82 0.98
N PHE A 66 -8.03 6.50 0.94
CA PHE A 66 -8.97 5.58 1.61
C PHE A 66 -8.57 5.22 3.05
N GLU A 67 -7.51 5.79 3.59
CA GLU A 67 -7.00 5.50 4.94
C GLU A 67 -6.64 4.03 5.16
N VAL A 68 -6.18 3.35 4.11
CA VAL A 68 -5.77 1.94 4.14
C VAL A 68 -4.26 1.86 4.40
N PRO A 69 -3.81 1.27 5.51
CA PRO A 69 -2.41 1.00 5.76
C PRO A 69 -1.79 0.08 4.71
N MET A 70 -0.47 0.15 4.57
CA MET A 70 0.25 -0.65 3.58
C MET A 70 1.29 -1.54 4.24
N ILE A 71 1.53 -2.70 3.62
CA ILE A 71 2.70 -3.53 3.89
C ILE A 71 3.51 -3.57 2.60
N VAL A 72 4.73 -3.08 2.66
CA VAL A 72 5.60 -2.91 1.49
C VAL A 72 6.95 -3.58 1.70
N THR A 73 7.68 -3.82 0.62
CA THR A 73 9.09 -4.22 0.66
C THR A 73 10.00 -3.00 0.75
N ASP A 74 11.20 -3.16 1.31
CA ASP A 74 12.22 -2.11 1.41
C ASP A 74 12.90 -1.90 0.06
N VAL A 75 12.19 -1.24 -0.88
CA VAL A 75 12.70 -0.91 -2.22
C VAL A 75 12.38 0.54 -2.57
N GLY A 76 13.32 1.19 -3.23
CA GLY A 76 13.20 2.61 -3.65
C GLY A 76 12.88 3.53 -2.46
N GLY A 77 11.95 4.45 -2.64
CA GLY A 77 11.52 5.40 -1.61
C GLY A 77 10.39 4.90 -0.71
N LEU A 78 10.03 3.60 -0.74
CA LEU A 78 8.88 3.09 0.01
C LEU A 78 9.13 3.09 1.53
N LYS A 79 10.35 2.80 1.96
CA LYS A 79 10.71 2.89 3.38
C LYS A 79 10.51 4.29 3.93
N GLU A 80 11.01 5.31 3.21
CA GLU A 80 10.87 6.71 3.63
C GLU A 80 9.43 7.18 3.64
N THR A 81 8.64 6.76 2.65
CA THR A 81 7.27 7.24 2.46
C THR A 81 6.24 6.49 3.28
N ILE A 82 6.51 5.24 3.64
CA ILE A 82 5.58 4.37 4.39
C ILE A 82 6.12 4.05 5.78
N GLY A 83 7.33 3.49 5.86
CA GLY A 83 7.93 3.05 7.12
C GLY A 83 8.26 4.19 8.06
N ASP A 84 9.07 5.14 7.62
CA ASP A 84 9.52 6.27 8.43
C ASP A 84 8.37 7.24 8.77
N ARG A 85 7.29 7.20 7.99
CA ARG A 85 6.05 7.92 8.28
C ARG A 85 5.10 7.15 9.19
N GLY A 86 5.37 5.88 9.46
CA GLY A 86 4.52 5.02 10.27
C GLY A 86 3.11 4.81 9.69
N THR A 87 2.96 4.94 8.37
CA THR A 87 1.68 4.76 7.67
C THR A 87 1.44 3.33 7.21
N GLY A 88 2.41 2.45 7.47
CA GLY A 88 2.39 1.04 7.15
C GLY A 88 3.61 0.33 7.70
N LEU A 89 3.78 -0.93 7.32
CA LEU A 89 4.89 -1.77 7.72
C LEU A 89 5.81 -2.05 6.52
N VAL A 90 7.10 -2.25 6.79
CA VAL A 90 8.11 -2.51 5.76
C VAL A 90 8.77 -3.85 6.03
N ALA A 91 8.58 -4.79 5.13
CA ALA A 91 9.31 -6.04 5.14
C ALA A 91 10.77 -5.76 4.77
N SER A 92 11.69 -6.10 5.65
CA SER A 92 13.14 -5.83 5.49
C SER A 92 13.76 -6.53 4.29
N GLU A 93 13.12 -7.60 3.84
CA GLU A 93 13.51 -8.39 2.68
C GLU A 93 12.30 -8.61 1.76
N GLY A 94 12.56 -8.73 0.45
CA GLY A 94 11.53 -9.04 -0.54
C GLY A 94 11.15 -10.53 -0.58
N THR A 95 11.26 -11.23 0.55
CA THR A 95 10.92 -12.66 0.69
C THR A 95 9.47 -12.84 1.12
N PRO A 96 8.79 -13.93 0.71
CA PRO A 96 7.44 -14.23 1.17
C PRO A 96 7.34 -14.33 2.69
N GLU A 97 8.36 -14.84 3.35
CA GLU A 97 8.45 -15.02 4.81
C GLU A 97 8.44 -13.66 5.51
N ALA A 98 9.30 -12.72 5.09
CA ALA A 98 9.36 -11.38 5.68
C ALA A 98 8.03 -10.62 5.49
N ILE A 99 7.40 -10.73 4.32
CA ILE A 99 6.10 -10.11 4.04
C ILE A 99 5.02 -10.74 4.93
N LYS A 100 5.00 -12.08 5.05
CA LYS A 100 4.06 -12.81 5.91
C LYS A 100 4.19 -12.36 7.36
N ASP A 101 5.41 -12.21 7.87
CA ASP A 101 5.64 -11.83 9.26
C ASP A 101 5.11 -10.42 9.56
N GLU A 102 5.26 -9.47 8.64
CA GLU A 102 4.66 -8.14 8.78
C GLU A 102 3.12 -8.18 8.67
N ILE A 103 2.54 -9.07 7.85
CA ILE A 103 1.09 -9.27 7.78
C ILE A 103 0.58 -9.83 9.12
N VAL A 104 1.21 -10.85 9.65
CA VAL A 104 0.83 -11.45 10.94
C VAL A 104 0.89 -10.40 12.05
N LYS A 105 2.00 -9.69 12.17
CA LYS A 105 2.20 -8.61 13.14
C LYS A 105 1.11 -7.53 13.04
N TYR A 106 0.73 -7.14 11.83
CA TYR A 106 -0.32 -6.15 11.60
C TYR A 106 -1.68 -6.60 12.14
N PHE A 107 -2.03 -7.87 12.00
CA PHE A 107 -3.32 -8.39 12.44
C PHE A 107 -3.33 -8.85 13.91
N GLU A 108 -2.17 -9.22 14.48
CA GLU A 108 -2.07 -9.61 15.89
C GLU A 108 -2.07 -8.43 16.85
N ASP A 109 -1.62 -7.25 16.41
CA ASP A 109 -1.58 -6.04 17.23
C ASP A 109 -2.49 -4.93 16.67
N PRO A 110 -3.72 -4.79 17.19
CA PRO A 110 -4.64 -3.75 16.77
C PRO A 110 -4.10 -2.32 16.92
N SER A 111 -3.12 -2.10 17.80
CA SER A 111 -2.52 -0.79 18.00
C SER A 111 -1.72 -0.34 16.78
N ILE A 112 -1.09 -1.26 16.08
CA ILE A 112 -0.35 -0.99 14.84
C ILE A 112 -1.30 -0.41 13.79
N ARG A 113 -2.46 -1.07 13.58
CA ARG A 113 -3.49 -0.58 12.64
C ARG A 113 -3.95 0.84 12.98
N GLN A 114 -4.28 1.08 14.24
CA GLN A 114 -4.76 2.39 14.71
C GLN A 114 -3.71 3.48 14.50
N ASN A 115 -2.46 3.18 14.83
CA ASN A 115 -1.33 4.09 14.65
C ASN A 115 -1.11 4.41 13.17
N CYS A 116 -1.11 3.40 12.29
CA CYS A 116 -0.98 3.60 10.85
C CYS A 116 -2.08 4.50 10.30
N ILE A 117 -3.35 4.26 10.65
CA ILE A 117 -4.48 5.09 10.20
C ILE A 117 -4.33 6.54 10.69
N SER A 118 -3.95 6.72 11.95
CA SER A 118 -3.72 8.06 12.52
C SER A 118 -2.62 8.81 11.77
N ASN A 119 -1.52 8.13 11.47
CA ASN A 119 -0.41 8.70 10.72
C ASN A 119 -0.78 8.98 9.25
N ILE A 120 -1.59 8.13 8.62
CA ILE A 120 -2.11 8.39 7.26
C ILE A 120 -2.92 9.70 7.25
N ARG A 121 -3.77 9.94 8.24
CA ARG A 121 -4.53 11.20 8.32
C ARG A 121 -3.64 12.42 8.42
N LEU A 122 -2.57 12.35 9.20
CA LEU A 122 -1.57 13.41 9.28
C LEU A 122 -0.84 13.62 7.95
N GLU A 123 -0.43 12.53 7.28
CA GLU A 123 0.23 12.61 5.98
C GLU A 123 -0.71 13.14 4.88
N LYS A 124 -2.00 12.79 4.88
CA LYS A 124 -3.01 13.37 3.97
C LYS A 124 -3.06 14.89 4.10
N GLU A 125 -3.11 15.41 5.33
CA GLU A 125 -3.12 16.85 5.56
C GLU A 125 -1.81 17.50 5.11
N ARG A 126 -0.67 16.88 5.44
CA ARG A 126 0.67 17.36 5.04
C ARG A 126 0.82 17.44 3.51
N LEU A 127 0.28 16.46 2.79
CA LEU A 127 0.36 16.34 1.33
C LEU A 127 -0.81 17.01 0.59
N SER A 128 -1.72 17.67 1.32
CA SER A 128 -2.89 18.31 0.71
C SER A 128 -2.50 19.50 -0.18
N TRP A 129 -3.29 19.73 -1.22
CA TRP A 129 -3.12 20.89 -2.08
C TRP A 129 -3.20 22.20 -1.29
N LYS A 130 -3.99 22.25 -0.23
CA LYS A 130 -4.10 23.41 0.66
C LYS A 130 -2.76 23.69 1.35
N THR A 131 -2.15 22.67 1.94
CA THR A 131 -0.84 22.78 2.59
C THR A 131 0.25 23.14 1.59
N PHE A 132 0.22 22.55 0.40
CA PHE A 132 1.15 22.90 -0.68
C PHE A 132 1.02 24.38 -1.09
N ALA A 133 -0.19 24.84 -1.35
CA ALA A 133 -0.44 26.23 -1.75
C ALA A 133 0.00 27.22 -0.66
N HIS A 134 -0.26 26.91 0.61
CA HIS A 134 0.16 27.74 1.73
C HIS A 134 1.70 27.87 1.79
N LYS A 135 2.40 26.74 1.77
CA LYS A 135 3.88 26.71 1.78
C LYS A 135 4.48 27.44 0.57
N LEU A 136 3.87 27.31 -0.60
CA LEU A 136 4.32 28.03 -1.80
C LEU A 136 4.16 29.53 -1.63
N THR A 137 3.02 29.99 -1.08
CA THR A 137 2.78 31.40 -0.82
C THR A 137 3.75 31.98 0.20
N GLU A 138 4.02 31.25 1.29
CA GLU A 138 5.03 31.63 2.28
C GLU A 138 6.43 31.76 1.65
N PHE A 139 6.82 30.80 0.84
CA PHE A 139 8.12 30.82 0.16
C PHE A 139 8.26 32.04 -0.77
N ILE A 140 7.23 32.33 -1.57
CA ILE A 140 7.22 33.48 -2.46
C ILE A 140 7.28 34.79 -1.66
N GLY A 141 6.62 34.88 -0.50
CA GLY A 141 6.64 36.05 0.37
C GLY A 141 7.97 36.32 1.07
N GLN A 142 8.92 35.36 1.03
CA GLN A 142 10.28 35.48 1.58
C GLN A 142 11.32 35.91 0.52
N LEU A 143 10.95 35.99 -0.77
CA LEU A 143 11.79 36.46 -1.88
C LEU A 143 11.65 37.96 -2.08
#